data_e8d3f0d761e91dff6132a5b0563240c6
#
_entry.id   e8d3f0d761e91dff6132a5b0563240c6
#
_cell.length_a   1.000
_cell.length_b   1.000
_cell.length_c   1.000
_cell.angle_alpha   90.00
_cell.angle_beta   90.00
_cell.angle_gamma   90.00
#
_symmetry.space_group_name_H-M   'P 1'
#
loop_
_entity.id
_entity.type
_entity.pdbx_description
1 polymer ?
#
loop_
_entity_poly.entity_id
_entity_poly.type
_entity_poly.pdbx_seq_one_letter_code
_entity_poly.pdbx_strand_id
1 'polypeptide(L)'
;EGDDPDALLQVAASLEVSSRHPLAHALLQEAQRRDLPLLDTDSVRTISGSGLEGELAGRSDLIRAGKPDWLQSAGVTIPAAALKWLSEAEGSVVAVASGQTLLGLIQVEDQLRPDVEPALQRLRQQGLGLALFSGDREAPVRRLGEQLGFSVESLGWQMLPEQKLERL
;
A
#
# COMPACT_ATOMS: atom_id res chain seq x y z
N GLU A 1 18.52 15.81 8.44
CA GLU A 1 18.79 15.69 7.00
C GLU A 1 18.05 14.45 6.54
N GLY A 2 16.94 14.58 5.82
CA GLY A 2 16.31 13.47 5.15
C GLY A 2 14.82 13.36 5.26
N ASP A 3 14.05 14.43 5.36
CA ASP A 3 12.58 14.38 5.26
C ASP A 3 12.11 15.11 3.99
N ASP A 4 12.60 14.63 2.84
CA ASP A 4 12.01 15.01 1.56
C ASP A 4 11.08 13.88 1.10
N PRO A 5 9.76 14.04 1.28
CA PRO A 5 8.76 13.03 0.87
C PRO A 5 8.82 12.73 -0.63
N ASP A 6 9.21 13.73 -1.44
CA ASP A 6 9.29 13.57 -2.88
C ASP A 6 10.53 12.75 -3.27
N ALA A 7 11.67 12.96 -2.62
CA ALA A 7 12.85 12.14 -2.82
C ALA A 7 12.61 10.68 -2.38
N LEU A 8 11.91 10.45 -1.27
CA LEU A 8 11.56 9.12 -0.79
C LEU A 8 10.65 8.39 -1.80
N LEU A 9 9.61 9.07 -2.27
CA LEU A 9 8.67 8.54 -3.25
C LEU A 9 9.37 8.25 -4.58
N GLN A 10 10.24 9.15 -5.04
CA GLN A 10 11.02 9.01 -6.25
C GLN A 10 11.87 7.73 -6.21
N VAL A 11 12.60 7.50 -5.12
CA VAL A 11 13.42 6.30 -4.91
C VAL A 11 12.57 5.03 -4.93
N ALA A 12 11.46 5.01 -4.18
CA ALA A 12 10.56 3.86 -4.12
C ALA A 12 9.95 3.55 -5.49
N ALA A 13 9.41 4.56 -6.17
CA ALA A 13 8.79 4.41 -7.48
C ALA A 13 9.80 3.94 -8.55
N SER A 14 11.06 4.38 -8.46
CA SER A 14 12.10 3.99 -9.41
C SER A 14 12.42 2.49 -9.35
N LEU A 15 12.39 1.88 -8.16
CA LEU A 15 12.55 0.43 -8.02
C LEU A 15 11.35 -0.35 -8.57
N GLU A 16 10.16 0.22 -8.49
CA GLU A 16 8.89 -0.45 -8.82
C GLU A 16 8.53 -0.41 -10.33
N VAL A 17 9.36 0.20 -11.18
CA VAL A 17 9.08 0.37 -12.62
C VAL A 17 8.72 -0.94 -13.33
N SER A 18 9.38 -2.03 -12.98
CA SER A 18 9.15 -3.36 -13.58
C SER A 18 8.17 -4.22 -12.81
N SER A 19 7.64 -3.74 -11.70
CA SER A 19 6.73 -4.48 -10.82
C SER A 19 5.29 -4.43 -11.34
N ARG A 20 4.58 -5.55 -11.20
CA ARG A 20 3.13 -5.66 -11.50
C ARG A 20 2.26 -5.61 -10.25
N HIS A 21 2.84 -5.32 -9.11
CA HIS A 21 2.10 -5.28 -7.85
C HIS A 21 1.19 -4.04 -7.79
N PRO A 22 -0.03 -4.13 -7.21
CA PRO A 22 -0.90 -2.95 -7.04
C PRO A 22 -0.23 -1.77 -6.34
N LEU A 23 0.61 -2.04 -5.31
CA LEU A 23 1.37 -0.99 -4.62
C LEU A 23 2.36 -0.27 -5.54
N ALA A 24 2.99 -0.98 -6.51
CA ALA A 24 3.86 -0.37 -7.49
C ALA A 24 3.10 0.66 -8.35
N HIS A 25 1.91 0.29 -8.81
CA HIS A 25 1.07 1.22 -9.57
C HIS A 25 0.73 2.48 -8.77
N ALA A 26 0.39 2.34 -7.49
CA ALA A 26 0.10 3.49 -6.62
C ALA A 26 1.31 4.43 -6.48
N LEU A 27 2.51 3.87 -6.23
CA LEU A 27 3.74 4.65 -6.11
C LEU A 27 4.10 5.37 -7.43
N LEU A 28 4.00 4.66 -8.56
CA LEU A 28 4.30 5.22 -9.89
C LEU A 28 3.30 6.33 -10.27
N GLN A 29 2.02 6.13 -10.03
CA GLN A 29 0.98 7.14 -10.29
C GLN A 29 1.20 8.40 -9.43
N GLU A 30 1.53 8.23 -8.16
CA GLU A 30 1.77 9.38 -7.28
C GLU A 30 3.06 10.12 -7.66
N ALA A 31 4.14 9.41 -8.04
CA ALA A 31 5.35 10.02 -8.57
C ALA A 31 5.06 10.82 -9.86
N GLN A 32 4.26 10.26 -10.77
CA GLN A 32 3.83 10.96 -11.99
C GLN A 32 2.97 12.18 -11.67
N ARG A 33 2.04 12.09 -10.71
CA ARG A 33 1.19 13.21 -10.29
C ARG A 33 1.99 14.38 -9.72
N ARG A 34 3.14 14.10 -9.10
CA ARG A 34 4.07 15.11 -8.54
C ARG A 34 5.15 15.53 -9.54
N ASP A 35 5.08 15.09 -10.80
CA ASP A 35 6.11 15.35 -11.83
C ASP A 35 7.53 14.95 -11.39
N LEU A 36 7.65 13.86 -10.60
CA LEU A 36 8.94 13.35 -10.15
C LEU A 36 9.57 12.48 -11.24
N PRO A 37 10.76 12.82 -11.76
CA PRO A 37 11.45 11.99 -12.72
C PRO A 37 11.91 10.69 -12.06
N LEU A 38 11.71 9.55 -12.72
CA LEU A 38 12.22 8.29 -12.19
C LEU A 38 13.74 8.21 -12.39
N LEU A 39 14.40 7.63 -11.40
CA LEU A 39 15.84 7.41 -11.43
C LEU A 39 16.16 6.13 -12.19
N ASP A 40 17.26 6.11 -12.90
CA ASP A 40 17.75 4.88 -13.52
C ASP A 40 18.16 3.88 -12.43
N THR A 41 17.80 2.63 -12.64
CA THR A 41 18.07 1.56 -11.68
C THR A 41 18.86 0.44 -12.33
N ASP A 42 19.79 -0.13 -11.56
CA ASP A 42 20.57 -1.30 -11.95
C ASP A 42 20.17 -2.49 -11.08
N SER A 43 20.16 -3.70 -11.69
CA SER A 43 20.05 -4.98 -10.96
C SER A 43 18.86 -5.12 -10.00
N VAL A 44 17.68 -4.57 -10.36
CA VAL A 44 16.47 -4.70 -9.52
C VAL A 44 16.00 -6.14 -9.49
N ARG A 45 15.80 -6.67 -8.28
CA ARG A 45 15.24 -8.01 -8.06
C ARG A 45 14.07 -8.02 -7.10
N THR A 46 13.10 -8.87 -7.38
CA THR A 46 11.94 -9.06 -6.51
C THR A 46 12.24 -10.12 -5.46
N ILE A 47 11.98 -9.81 -4.19
CA ILE A 47 12.00 -10.75 -3.08
C ILE A 47 10.54 -11.15 -2.79
N SER A 48 10.20 -12.36 -3.20
CA SER A 48 8.81 -12.85 -3.19
C SER A 48 8.12 -12.63 -1.84
N GLY A 49 6.97 -11.98 -1.86
CA GLY A 49 6.17 -11.69 -0.68
C GLY A 49 6.73 -10.63 0.27
N SER A 50 7.88 -10.02 -0.04
CA SER A 50 8.59 -9.09 0.84
C SER A 50 8.77 -7.70 0.24
N GLY A 51 9.27 -7.59 -0.99
CA GLY A 51 9.54 -6.32 -1.64
C GLY A 51 10.53 -6.44 -2.78
N LEU A 52 11.25 -5.36 -3.01
CA LEU A 52 12.26 -5.21 -4.07
C LEU A 52 13.57 -4.71 -3.47
N GLU A 53 14.67 -5.12 -4.10
CA GLU A 53 15.97 -4.50 -3.86
C GLU A 53 16.72 -4.28 -5.17
N GLY A 54 17.53 -3.24 -5.24
CA GLY A 54 18.31 -2.87 -6.42
C GLY A 54 19.23 -1.70 -6.14
N GLU A 55 20.00 -1.33 -7.14
CA GLU A 55 20.91 -0.19 -7.08
C GLU A 55 20.36 0.95 -7.94
N LEU A 56 20.54 2.18 -7.49
CA LEU A 56 20.28 3.36 -8.30
C LEU A 56 21.56 3.73 -9.08
N ALA A 57 21.40 4.08 -10.35
CA ALA A 57 22.53 4.48 -11.17
C ALA A 57 23.36 5.61 -10.53
N GLY A 58 24.65 5.40 -10.41
CA GLY A 58 25.57 6.35 -9.77
C GLY A 58 25.58 6.32 -8.23
N ARG A 59 24.88 5.35 -7.60
CA ARG A 59 24.96 5.08 -6.15
C ARG A 59 25.43 3.65 -5.93
N SER A 60 26.29 3.46 -4.93
CA SER A 60 26.81 2.12 -4.58
C SER A 60 25.99 1.40 -3.51
N ASP A 61 25.00 2.06 -2.94
CA ASP A 61 24.20 1.51 -1.87
C ASP A 61 23.03 0.70 -2.42
N LEU A 62 22.83 -0.48 -1.87
CA LEU A 62 21.68 -1.30 -2.16
C LEU A 62 20.42 -0.67 -1.55
N ILE A 63 19.49 -0.30 -2.42
CA ILE A 63 18.19 0.23 -2.00
C ILE A 63 17.21 -0.93 -1.84
N ARG A 64 16.42 -0.90 -0.77
CA ARG A 64 15.32 -1.84 -0.51
C ARG A 64 14.01 -1.08 -0.34
N ALA A 65 12.94 -1.59 -0.96
CA ALA A 65 11.59 -1.09 -0.80
C ALA A 65 10.63 -2.26 -0.54
N GLY A 66 9.88 -2.27 0.55
CA GLY A 66 8.97 -3.36 0.85
C GLY A 66 8.48 -3.39 2.30
N LYS A 67 8.12 -4.58 2.78
CA LYS A 67 7.58 -4.76 4.13
C LYS A 67 8.59 -4.35 5.20
N PRO A 68 8.17 -3.58 6.23
CA PRO A 68 9.06 -3.17 7.32
C PRO A 68 9.76 -4.35 8.02
N ASP A 69 9.04 -5.45 8.29
CA ASP A 69 9.59 -6.63 8.96
C ASP A 69 10.69 -7.30 8.14
N TRP A 70 10.53 -7.31 6.80
CA TRP A 70 11.59 -7.82 5.92
C TRP A 70 12.82 -6.93 5.96
N LEU A 71 12.68 -5.61 5.93
CA LEU A 71 13.82 -4.70 6.03
C LEU A 71 14.58 -4.89 7.35
N GLN A 72 13.86 -5.06 8.46
CA GLN A 72 14.49 -5.37 9.76
C GLN A 72 15.27 -6.70 9.71
N SER A 73 14.69 -7.74 9.13
CA SER A 73 15.37 -9.04 8.98
C SER A 73 16.60 -8.97 8.06
N ALA A 74 16.62 -8.00 7.13
CA ALA A 74 17.75 -7.68 6.26
C ALA A 74 18.79 -6.75 6.92
N GLY A 75 18.66 -6.46 8.20
CA GLY A 75 19.60 -5.67 8.99
C GLY A 75 19.37 -4.16 8.98
N VAL A 76 18.24 -3.69 8.45
CA VAL A 76 17.88 -2.26 8.48
C VAL A 76 17.45 -1.87 9.90
N THR A 77 18.03 -0.81 10.43
CA THR A 77 17.63 -0.24 11.73
C THR A 77 16.40 0.63 11.55
N ILE A 78 15.27 0.23 12.15
CA ILE A 78 14.04 1.04 12.18
C ILE A 78 14.00 1.80 13.52
N PRO A 79 14.01 3.15 13.50
CA PRO A 79 13.96 3.96 14.73
C PRO A 79 12.67 3.74 15.53
N ALA A 80 12.73 3.91 16.86
CA ALA A 80 11.56 3.72 17.74
C ALA A 80 10.36 4.59 17.35
N ALA A 81 10.59 5.81 16.87
CA ALA A 81 9.53 6.69 16.37
C ALA A 81 8.82 6.10 15.13
N ALA A 82 9.58 5.49 14.22
CA ALA A 82 9.02 4.83 13.04
C ALA A 82 8.27 3.54 13.42
N LEU A 83 8.75 2.76 14.40
CA LEU A 83 8.04 1.60 14.92
C LEU A 83 6.69 2.00 15.56
N LYS A 84 6.68 3.09 16.32
CA LYS A 84 5.42 3.62 16.88
C LYS A 84 4.46 4.01 15.77
N TRP A 85 4.92 4.75 14.78
CA TRP A 85 4.10 5.14 13.64
C TRP A 85 3.55 3.92 12.89
N LEU A 86 4.36 2.87 12.68
CA LEU A 86 3.94 1.62 12.05
C LEU A 86 2.83 0.91 12.83
N SER A 87 2.84 0.98 14.17
CA SER A 87 1.79 0.38 14.99
C SER A 87 0.45 1.10 14.90
N GLU A 88 0.46 2.36 14.50
CA GLU A 88 -0.71 3.23 14.36
C GLU A 88 -1.16 3.35 12.88
N ALA A 89 -0.29 3.00 11.92
CA ALA A 89 -0.56 3.12 10.50
C ALA A 89 -1.67 2.15 10.05
N GLU A 90 -2.54 2.65 9.21
CA GLU A 90 -3.61 1.87 8.58
C GLU A 90 -3.28 1.63 7.10
N GLY A 91 -3.75 0.50 6.55
CA GLY A 91 -3.46 0.14 5.17
C GLY A 91 -2.09 -0.52 4.99
N SER A 92 -1.55 -0.40 3.79
CA SER A 92 -0.26 -0.97 3.44
C SER A 92 0.87 0.04 3.65
N VAL A 93 1.97 -0.40 4.25
CA VAL A 93 3.16 0.43 4.43
C VAL A 93 4.33 -0.16 3.65
N VAL A 94 4.98 0.70 2.88
CA VAL A 94 6.25 0.41 2.19
C VAL A 94 7.36 1.13 2.95
N ALA A 95 8.30 0.38 3.50
CA ALA A 95 9.54 0.92 4.07
C ALA A 95 10.60 1.00 2.96
N VAL A 96 11.36 2.10 2.93
CA VAL A 96 12.45 2.31 1.98
C VAL A 96 13.74 2.52 2.74
N ALA A 97 14.81 1.82 2.34
CA ALA A 97 16.10 1.90 2.99
C ALA A 97 17.26 1.93 1.98
N SER A 98 18.36 2.55 2.37
CA SER A 98 19.65 2.52 1.69
C SER A 98 20.67 1.82 2.60
N GLY A 99 21.22 0.69 2.13
CA GLY A 99 22.05 -0.17 2.96
C GLY A 99 21.31 -0.64 4.22
N GLN A 100 21.76 -0.20 5.39
CA GLN A 100 21.15 -0.49 6.69
C GLN A 100 20.37 0.70 7.30
N THR A 101 20.26 1.81 6.56
CA THR A 101 19.60 3.02 7.02
C THR A 101 18.19 3.13 6.46
N LEU A 102 17.18 3.26 7.30
CA LEU A 102 15.82 3.58 6.88
C LEU A 102 15.80 5.00 6.31
N LEU A 103 15.35 5.14 5.05
CA LEU A 103 15.12 6.44 4.42
C LEU A 103 13.74 7.00 4.81
N GLY A 104 12.74 6.13 4.95
CA GLY A 104 11.41 6.52 5.37
C GLY A 104 10.35 5.41 5.17
N LEU A 105 9.12 5.79 5.48
CA LEU A 105 7.93 4.93 5.38
C LEU A 105 6.90 5.62 4.48
N ILE A 106 6.31 4.89 3.56
CA ILE A 106 5.25 5.36 2.67
C ILE A 106 4.00 4.56 3.01
N GLN A 107 2.97 5.25 3.51
CA GLN A 107 1.65 4.65 3.68
C GLN A 107 0.90 4.71 2.35
N VAL A 108 0.39 3.56 1.92
CA VAL A 108 -0.43 3.44 0.72
C VAL A 108 -1.83 3.07 1.18
N GLU A 109 -2.77 3.97 0.93
CA GLU A 109 -4.19 3.73 1.18
C GLU A 109 -4.86 3.30 -0.12
N ASP A 110 -5.70 2.27 -0.05
CA ASP A 110 -6.56 1.91 -1.15
C ASP A 110 -7.62 3.00 -1.35
N GLN A 111 -7.48 3.76 -2.43
CA GLN A 111 -8.52 4.71 -2.80
C GLN A 111 -9.68 3.96 -3.47
N LEU A 112 -10.88 4.31 -3.07
CA LEU A 112 -12.07 3.87 -3.79
C LEU A 112 -12.00 4.34 -5.23
N ARG A 113 -12.28 3.43 -6.14
CA ARG A 113 -12.40 3.80 -7.55
C ARG A 113 -13.54 4.82 -7.72
N PRO A 114 -13.36 5.85 -8.54
CA PRO A 114 -14.35 6.93 -8.71
C PRO A 114 -15.71 6.43 -9.19
N ASP A 115 -15.76 5.26 -9.81
CA ASP A 115 -16.98 4.64 -10.35
C ASP A 115 -17.78 3.82 -9.32
N VAL A 116 -17.22 3.56 -8.11
CA VAL A 116 -17.86 2.71 -7.09
C VAL A 116 -19.15 3.34 -6.56
N GLU A 117 -19.12 4.59 -6.11
CA GLU A 117 -20.31 5.25 -5.56
C GLU A 117 -21.45 5.36 -6.60
N PRO A 118 -21.20 5.82 -7.84
CA PRO A 118 -22.25 5.82 -8.87
C PRO A 118 -22.80 4.42 -9.20
N ALA A 119 -21.95 3.39 -9.18
CA ALA A 119 -22.38 2.01 -9.40
C ALA A 119 -23.29 1.52 -8.29
N LEU A 120 -22.91 1.73 -7.01
CA LEU A 120 -23.73 1.35 -5.86
C LEU A 120 -25.08 2.09 -5.86
N GLN A 121 -25.12 3.37 -6.22
CA GLN A 121 -26.36 4.13 -6.33
C GLN A 121 -27.30 3.54 -7.37
N ARG A 122 -26.79 3.16 -8.55
CA ARG A 122 -27.60 2.53 -9.60
C ARG A 122 -28.19 1.19 -9.14
N LEU A 123 -27.40 0.37 -8.44
CA LEU A 123 -27.87 -0.90 -7.91
C LEU A 123 -28.99 -0.71 -6.86
N ARG A 124 -28.83 0.28 -5.97
CA ARG A 124 -29.87 0.65 -5.00
C ARG A 124 -31.17 1.13 -5.68
N GLN A 125 -31.05 1.94 -6.75
CA GLN A 125 -32.21 2.40 -7.52
C GLN A 125 -32.98 1.26 -8.20
N GLN A 126 -32.28 0.16 -8.51
CA GLN A 126 -32.89 -1.06 -9.03
C GLN A 126 -33.54 -1.94 -7.95
N GLY A 127 -33.52 -1.51 -6.69
CA GLY A 127 -34.09 -2.25 -5.57
C GLY A 127 -33.25 -3.43 -5.09
N LEU A 128 -31.96 -3.50 -5.49
CA LEU A 128 -31.08 -4.58 -5.05
C LEU A 128 -30.59 -4.33 -3.62
N GLY A 129 -30.62 -5.37 -2.78
CA GLY A 129 -29.93 -5.40 -1.51
C GLY A 129 -28.44 -5.49 -1.73
N LEU A 130 -27.67 -4.67 -1.01
CA LEU A 130 -26.21 -4.63 -1.13
C LEU A 130 -25.56 -5.01 0.20
N ALA A 131 -24.48 -5.79 0.14
CA ALA A 131 -23.67 -6.15 1.27
C ALA A 131 -22.17 -6.00 0.94
N LEU A 132 -21.36 -5.65 1.95
CA LEU A 132 -19.91 -5.53 1.84
C LEU A 132 -19.24 -6.60 2.71
N PHE A 133 -18.59 -7.57 2.06
CA PHE A 133 -17.89 -8.68 2.71
C PHE A 133 -16.41 -8.67 2.43
N SER A 134 -15.58 -8.57 3.48
CA SER A 134 -14.12 -8.55 3.38
C SER A 134 -13.46 -9.60 4.28
N GLY A 135 -12.26 -10.01 3.92
CA GLY A 135 -11.35 -10.75 4.79
C GLY A 135 -10.60 -9.86 5.78
N ASP A 136 -10.70 -8.55 5.63
CA ASP A 136 -10.01 -7.56 6.46
C ASP A 136 -10.60 -7.47 7.88
N ARG A 137 -9.87 -6.75 8.75
CA ARG A 137 -10.31 -6.47 10.13
C ARG A 137 -11.57 -5.59 10.12
N GLU A 138 -12.28 -5.59 11.25
CA GLU A 138 -13.53 -4.86 11.44
C GLU A 138 -13.41 -3.35 11.14
N ALA A 139 -12.41 -2.68 11.71
CA ALA A 139 -12.30 -1.22 11.64
C ALA A 139 -12.22 -0.66 10.20
N PRO A 140 -11.35 -1.19 9.29
CA PRO A 140 -11.33 -0.75 7.89
C PRO A 140 -12.67 -1.01 7.16
N VAL A 141 -13.29 -2.17 7.40
CA VAL A 141 -14.56 -2.54 6.74
C VAL A 141 -15.70 -1.64 7.19
N ARG A 142 -15.79 -1.32 8.48
CA ARG A 142 -16.79 -0.38 9.01
C ARG A 142 -16.62 1.02 8.41
N ARG A 143 -15.41 1.55 8.40
CA ARG A 143 -15.11 2.88 7.83
C ARG A 143 -15.50 2.94 6.35
N LEU A 144 -15.12 1.94 5.57
CA LEU A 144 -15.49 1.84 4.16
C LEU A 144 -17.00 1.72 3.99
N GLY A 145 -17.65 0.90 4.82
CA GLY A 145 -19.08 0.73 4.81
C GLY A 145 -19.84 2.03 5.11
N GLU A 146 -19.41 2.79 6.12
CA GLU A 146 -19.96 4.09 6.45
C GLU A 146 -19.80 5.08 5.29
N GLN A 147 -18.60 5.17 4.70
CA GLN A 147 -18.31 6.03 3.55
C GLN A 147 -19.22 5.71 2.36
N LEU A 148 -19.50 4.44 2.11
CA LEU A 148 -20.33 3.97 1.00
C LEU A 148 -21.82 3.85 1.33
N GLY A 149 -22.22 4.22 2.56
CA GLY A 149 -23.62 4.20 2.99
C GLY A 149 -24.21 2.80 3.18
N PHE A 150 -23.42 1.86 3.68
CA PHE A 150 -23.89 0.54 4.10
C PHE A 150 -24.34 0.57 5.56
N SER A 151 -25.41 -0.16 5.89
CA SER A 151 -25.79 -0.40 7.27
C SER A 151 -24.87 -1.46 7.91
N VAL A 152 -24.71 -1.44 9.23
CA VAL A 152 -23.82 -2.36 9.95
C VAL A 152 -24.20 -3.83 9.69
N GLU A 153 -25.50 -4.11 9.56
CA GLU A 153 -26.05 -5.45 9.31
C GLU A 153 -25.65 -5.99 7.92
N SER A 154 -25.35 -5.10 6.99
CA SER A 154 -24.91 -5.46 5.64
C SER A 154 -23.37 -5.55 5.51
N LEU A 155 -22.64 -5.41 6.61
CA LEU A 155 -21.18 -5.56 6.64
C LEU A 155 -20.78 -6.96 7.13
N GLY A 156 -19.67 -7.47 6.58
CA GLY A 156 -19.02 -8.68 7.07
C GLY A 156 -17.50 -8.51 6.98
N TRP A 157 -16.80 -8.72 8.09
CA TRP A 157 -15.36 -8.63 8.22
C TRP A 157 -14.75 -9.95 8.67
N GLN A 158 -13.45 -10.14 8.46
CA GLN A 158 -12.68 -11.36 8.75
C GLN A 158 -13.32 -12.62 8.14
N MET A 159 -14.01 -12.47 7.00
CA MET A 159 -14.74 -13.57 6.37
C MET A 159 -13.84 -14.37 5.45
N LEU A 160 -13.90 -15.70 5.60
CA LEU A 160 -13.33 -16.65 4.67
C LEU A 160 -14.16 -16.70 3.37
N PRO A 161 -13.58 -17.14 2.23
CA PRO A 161 -14.29 -17.23 0.96
C PRO A 161 -15.60 -18.04 1.04
N GLU A 162 -15.61 -19.14 1.79
CA GLU A 162 -16.77 -20.00 1.99
C GLU A 162 -17.89 -19.28 2.73
N GLN A 163 -17.55 -18.52 3.77
CA GLN A 163 -18.51 -17.74 4.56
C GLN A 163 -19.15 -16.60 3.75
N LYS A 164 -18.41 -16.04 2.76
CA LYS A 164 -18.98 -15.03 1.86
C LYS A 164 -20.03 -15.63 0.94
N LEU A 165 -19.84 -16.88 0.49
CA LEU A 165 -20.81 -17.59 -0.34
C LEU A 165 -22.09 -17.99 0.43
N GLU A 166 -21.96 -18.33 1.71
CA GLU A 166 -23.12 -18.71 2.53
C GLU A 166 -24.05 -17.53 2.85
N ARG A 167 -23.55 -16.28 2.74
CA ARG A 167 -24.32 -15.05 3.04
C ARG A 167 -24.89 -14.36 1.80
N LEU A 168 -24.68 -14.91 0.63
CA LEU A 168 -25.28 -14.45 -0.63
C LEU A 168 -26.64 -15.09 -0.86
#